data_afae29fe8bea5b7091e3117d77535e56
#
_entry.id   afae29fe8bea5b7091e3117d77535e56
#
_cell.length_a   1.000
_cell.length_b   1.000
_cell.length_c   1.000
_cell.angle_alpha   90.00
_cell.angle_beta   90.00
_cell.angle_gamma   90.00
#
_symmetry.space_group_name_H-M   'P 1'
#
loop_
_entity.id
_entity.type
_entity.pdbx_description
1 polymer ?
#
loop_
_entity_poly.entity_id
_entity_poly.type
_entity_poly.pdbx_seq_one_letter_code
_entity_poly.pdbx_strand_id
1 'polypeptide(L)'
;MKNILFISGFLILISIQSSFAQSSLDDEIILIQSSFGMDKKQIIEGYMDLPESIAPSFWSIYQAYEAERTMLARERMNIINDFLTEYDKIGNDEANDLAKRTLKNDLELSKLHSAYYKKFKKATSALDAAKFMQIDTYIHNTIRNAMQQELPFIDQ
;
A
#
# COMPACT_ATOMS: atom_id res chain seq x y z
N MET A 1 55.20 -24.49 -16.95
CA MET A 1 55.42 -23.79 -15.66
C MET A 1 54.69 -22.47 -15.69
N LYS A 2 53.78 -22.28 -14.74
CA LYS A 2 53.24 -21.00 -14.24
C LYS A 2 52.54 -20.10 -15.29
N ASN A 3 51.26 -19.72 -15.20
CA ASN A 3 50.50 -19.21 -14.05
C ASN A 3 49.02 -19.39 -14.33
N ILE A 4 48.38 -20.04 -13.42
CA ILE A 4 46.93 -20.01 -13.19
C ILE A 4 46.71 -19.04 -12.03
N LEU A 5 45.54 -18.43 -12.01
CA LEU A 5 44.94 -17.62 -10.93
C LEU A 5 44.95 -16.11 -11.20
N PHE A 6 43.74 -15.65 -11.55
CA PHE A 6 42.98 -14.58 -10.88
C PHE A 6 41.71 -14.28 -11.66
N ILE A 7 40.68 -15.10 -11.49
CA ILE A 7 39.29 -14.69 -11.74
C ILE A 7 38.47 -15.35 -10.64
N SER A 8 38.38 -14.70 -9.52
CA SER A 8 37.36 -15.02 -8.52
C SER A 8 37.23 -13.79 -7.61
N GLY A 9 36.18 -13.02 -7.76
CA GLY A 9 35.96 -11.91 -6.85
C GLY A 9 35.07 -10.80 -7.37
N PHE A 10 33.98 -11.09 -8.10
CA PHE A 10 33.01 -10.03 -8.38
C PHE A 10 31.59 -10.60 -8.59
N LEU A 11 31.05 -11.20 -7.56
CA LEU A 11 29.67 -11.72 -7.64
C LEU A 11 29.04 -11.86 -6.26
N ILE A 12 29.07 -10.79 -5.43
CA ILE A 12 28.21 -10.69 -4.23
C ILE A 12 27.97 -9.20 -3.97
N LEU A 13 27.01 -8.60 -4.63
CA LEU A 13 26.46 -7.28 -4.24
C LEU A 13 25.12 -7.00 -4.93
N ILE A 14 24.21 -7.97 -5.00
CA ILE A 14 22.83 -7.72 -5.45
C ILE A 14 21.88 -8.58 -4.60
N SER A 15 21.70 -8.24 -3.31
CA SER A 15 20.66 -8.92 -2.53
C SER A 15 20.24 -8.20 -1.23
N ILE A 16 20.41 -6.89 -1.11
CA ILE A 16 20.05 -6.19 0.12
C ILE A 16 18.84 -5.25 -0.05
N GLN A 17 18.28 -5.08 -1.23
CA GLN A 17 17.16 -4.14 -1.42
C GLN A 17 15.75 -4.76 -1.31
N SER A 18 15.63 -6.07 -1.16
CA SER A 18 14.31 -6.73 -1.09
C SER A 18 13.69 -6.76 0.30
N SER A 19 14.46 -6.59 1.36
CA SER A 19 14.00 -6.79 2.73
C SER A 19 13.10 -5.68 3.27
N PHE A 20 13.35 -4.42 2.90
CA PHE A 20 12.53 -3.30 3.38
C PHE A 20 11.16 -3.21 2.72
N ALA A 21 11.06 -3.60 1.45
CA ALA A 21 9.79 -3.60 0.72
C ALA A 21 8.84 -4.71 1.18
N GLN A 22 9.39 -5.80 1.70
CA GLN A 22 8.62 -6.92 2.23
C GLN A 22 8.00 -6.57 3.58
N SER A 23 8.76 -5.94 4.47
CA SER A 23 8.33 -5.62 5.83
C SER A 23 7.09 -4.70 5.84
N SER A 24 7.07 -3.65 5.03
CA SER A 24 5.94 -2.70 5.01
C SER A 24 4.62 -3.28 4.46
N LEU A 25 4.70 -4.28 3.57
CA LEU A 25 3.52 -4.98 3.07
C LEU A 25 2.99 -5.97 4.12
N ASP A 26 3.90 -6.65 4.81
CA ASP A 26 3.56 -7.57 5.88
C ASP A 26 2.88 -6.82 7.03
N ASP A 27 3.32 -5.61 7.37
CA ASP A 27 2.71 -4.76 8.39
C ASP A 27 1.26 -4.38 8.05
N GLU A 28 0.96 -3.99 6.80
CA GLU A 28 -0.42 -3.70 6.38
C GLU A 28 -1.32 -4.94 6.44
N ILE A 29 -0.82 -6.09 6.00
CA ILE A 29 -1.55 -7.37 6.07
C ILE A 29 -1.86 -7.71 7.53
N ILE A 30 -0.87 -7.60 8.41
CA ILE A 30 -1.03 -7.86 9.85
C ILE A 30 -2.09 -6.92 10.45
N LEU A 31 -2.06 -5.64 10.11
CA LEU A 31 -3.04 -4.67 10.59
C LEU A 31 -4.46 -4.98 10.11
N ILE A 32 -4.63 -5.39 8.85
CA ILE A 32 -5.93 -5.82 8.34
C ILE A 32 -6.41 -7.06 9.08
N GLN A 33 -5.57 -8.07 9.21
CA GLN A 33 -5.92 -9.31 9.92
C GLN A 33 -6.23 -9.07 11.39
N SER A 34 -5.47 -8.20 12.08
CA SER A 34 -5.73 -7.86 13.48
C SER A 34 -7.03 -7.07 13.68
N SER A 35 -7.38 -6.19 12.74
CA SER A 35 -8.57 -5.35 12.83
C SER A 35 -9.86 -6.06 12.40
N PHE A 36 -9.77 -7.00 11.45
CA PHE A 36 -10.94 -7.63 10.84
C PHE A 36 -11.00 -9.16 11.03
N GLY A 37 -9.92 -9.78 11.53
CA GLY A 37 -9.85 -11.24 11.71
C GLY A 37 -9.74 -12.04 10.42
N MET A 38 -9.56 -11.38 9.26
CA MET A 38 -9.51 -12.01 7.94
C MET A 38 -8.75 -11.15 6.93
N ASP A 39 -8.38 -11.74 5.80
CA ASP A 39 -7.71 -11.04 4.71
C ASP A 39 -8.65 -10.07 3.99
N LYS A 40 -8.11 -8.98 3.44
CA LYS A 40 -8.85 -7.97 2.69
C LYS A 40 -9.73 -8.58 1.59
N LYS A 41 -9.19 -9.56 0.84
CA LYS A 41 -9.94 -10.21 -0.23
C LYS A 41 -11.18 -10.92 0.31
N GLN A 42 -11.07 -11.63 1.43
CA GLN A 42 -12.19 -12.32 2.09
C GLN A 42 -13.27 -11.34 2.57
N ILE A 43 -12.84 -10.16 3.08
CA ILE A 43 -13.77 -9.09 3.46
C ILE A 43 -14.58 -8.65 2.24
N ILE A 44 -13.88 -8.35 1.14
CA ILE A 44 -14.51 -7.88 -0.10
C ILE A 44 -15.42 -8.96 -0.70
N GLU A 45 -14.99 -10.23 -0.73
CA GLU A 45 -15.82 -11.35 -1.19
C GLU A 45 -17.13 -11.45 -0.40
N GLY A 46 -17.04 -11.36 0.94
CA GLY A 46 -18.21 -11.45 1.82
C GLY A 46 -19.21 -10.30 1.63
N TYR A 47 -18.73 -9.10 1.30
CA TYR A 47 -19.60 -7.94 1.12
C TYR A 47 -20.11 -7.77 -0.31
N MET A 48 -19.31 -8.14 -1.33
CA MET A 48 -19.66 -7.85 -2.73
C MET A 48 -20.79 -8.74 -3.26
N ASP A 49 -20.80 -10.01 -2.90
CA ASP A 49 -21.83 -10.98 -3.34
C ASP A 49 -22.14 -10.91 -4.85
N LEU A 50 -21.08 -11.02 -5.66
CA LEU A 50 -21.19 -10.85 -7.11
C LEU A 50 -21.70 -12.12 -7.80
N PRO A 51 -22.58 -12.01 -8.80
CA PRO A 51 -22.98 -13.13 -9.64
C PRO A 51 -21.76 -13.81 -10.28
N GLU A 52 -21.78 -15.13 -10.42
CA GLU A 52 -20.70 -15.93 -11.03
C GLU A 52 -20.29 -15.44 -12.43
N SER A 53 -21.23 -14.91 -13.20
CA SER A 53 -20.99 -14.35 -14.54
C SER A 53 -20.17 -13.07 -14.55
N ILE A 54 -20.16 -12.32 -13.45
CA ILE A 54 -19.51 -11.00 -13.32
C ILE A 54 -18.22 -11.10 -12.48
N ALA A 55 -18.20 -11.98 -11.49
CA ALA A 55 -17.11 -12.13 -10.53
C ALA A 55 -15.71 -12.25 -11.17
N PRO A 56 -15.48 -13.05 -12.23
CA PRO A 56 -14.14 -13.14 -12.85
C PRO A 56 -13.62 -11.80 -13.39
N SER A 57 -14.48 -11.01 -14.01
CA SER A 57 -14.12 -9.68 -14.55
C SER A 57 -13.79 -8.70 -13.42
N PHE A 58 -14.55 -8.71 -12.34
CA PHE A 58 -14.28 -7.91 -11.16
C PHE A 58 -12.93 -8.28 -10.54
N TRP A 59 -12.67 -9.56 -10.28
CA TRP A 59 -11.44 -10.01 -9.63
C TRP A 59 -10.18 -9.75 -10.45
N SER A 60 -10.26 -9.80 -11.77
CA SER A 60 -9.16 -9.40 -12.65
C SER A 60 -8.78 -7.92 -12.47
N ILE A 61 -9.81 -7.04 -12.41
CA ILE A 61 -9.59 -5.61 -12.18
C ILE A 61 -9.10 -5.35 -10.76
N TYR A 62 -9.63 -6.08 -9.78
CA TYR A 62 -9.22 -6.00 -8.38
C TYR A 62 -7.73 -6.31 -8.19
N GLN A 63 -7.21 -7.37 -8.81
CA GLN A 63 -5.79 -7.71 -8.75
C GLN A 63 -4.90 -6.58 -9.28
N ALA A 64 -5.28 -5.98 -10.41
CA ALA A 64 -4.55 -4.84 -10.97
C ALA A 64 -4.63 -3.60 -10.06
N TYR A 65 -5.80 -3.34 -9.48
CA TYR A 65 -6.01 -2.29 -8.49
C TYR A 65 -5.11 -2.47 -7.28
N GLU A 66 -5.11 -3.66 -6.68
CA GLU A 66 -4.30 -3.96 -5.49
C GLU A 66 -2.80 -3.82 -5.76
N ALA A 67 -2.32 -4.22 -6.93
CA ALA A 67 -0.92 -4.05 -7.29
C ALA A 67 -0.50 -2.56 -7.28
N GLU A 68 -1.31 -1.68 -7.90
CA GLU A 68 -1.02 -0.24 -7.92
C GLU A 68 -1.21 0.39 -6.53
N ARG A 69 -2.26 -0.01 -5.80
CA ARG A 69 -2.53 0.51 -4.45
C ARG A 69 -1.42 0.16 -3.46
N THR A 70 -0.90 -1.05 -3.53
CA THR A 70 0.21 -1.51 -2.69
C THR A 70 1.46 -0.64 -2.82
N MET A 71 1.73 -0.09 -4.01
CA MET A 71 2.85 0.84 -4.20
C MET A 71 2.63 2.14 -3.41
N LEU A 72 1.40 2.66 -3.39
CA LEU A 72 1.05 3.85 -2.62
C LEU A 72 1.07 3.58 -1.10
N ALA A 73 0.66 2.39 -0.67
CA ALA A 73 0.75 1.98 0.73
C ALA A 73 2.21 1.92 1.21
N ARG A 74 3.11 1.36 0.39
CA ARG A 74 4.55 1.33 0.68
C ARG A 74 5.13 2.75 0.82
N GLU A 75 4.79 3.66 -0.10
CA GLU A 75 5.25 5.04 0.02
C GLU A 75 4.72 5.69 1.30
N ARG A 76 3.47 5.41 1.70
CA ARG A 76 2.93 5.86 2.98
C ARG A 76 3.75 5.35 4.16
N MET A 77 4.09 4.07 4.16
CA MET A 77 4.92 3.48 5.22
C MET A 77 6.33 4.08 5.24
N ASN A 78 6.93 4.34 4.08
CA ASN A 78 8.23 5.01 4.01
C ASN A 78 8.17 6.41 4.63
N ILE A 79 7.14 7.20 4.33
CA ILE A 79 6.94 8.53 4.92
C ILE A 79 6.82 8.45 6.45
N ILE A 80 6.08 7.46 6.97
CA ILE A 80 5.93 7.25 8.42
C ILE A 80 7.26 6.83 9.04
N ASN A 81 8.01 5.93 8.42
CA ASN A 81 9.31 5.50 8.90
C ASN A 81 10.34 6.64 8.90
N ASP A 82 10.35 7.46 7.86
CA ASP A 82 11.21 8.66 7.80
C ASP A 82 10.84 9.64 8.92
N PHE A 83 9.53 9.88 9.12
CA PHE A 83 9.04 10.71 10.23
C PHE A 83 9.51 10.20 11.59
N LEU A 84 9.36 8.91 11.88
CA LEU A 84 9.77 8.33 13.17
C LEU A 84 11.30 8.33 13.36
N THR A 85 12.05 8.10 12.27
CA THR A 85 13.52 8.08 12.31
C THR A 85 14.11 9.47 12.55
N GLU A 86 13.49 10.49 11.99
CA GLU A 86 13.98 11.88 12.09
C GLU A 86 13.25 12.69 13.17
N TYR A 87 12.36 12.08 13.95
CA TYR A 87 11.43 12.77 14.86
C TYR A 87 12.09 13.84 15.74
N ASP A 88 13.20 13.51 16.40
CA ASP A 88 13.93 14.43 17.30
C ASP A 88 14.67 15.57 16.55
N LYS A 89 14.75 15.52 15.22
CA LYS A 89 15.53 16.42 14.38
C LYS A 89 14.71 17.14 13.32
N ILE A 90 13.38 16.95 13.34
CA ILE A 90 12.50 17.54 12.34
C ILE A 90 12.56 19.06 12.41
N GLY A 91 13.17 19.66 11.37
CA GLY A 91 13.13 21.09 11.13
C GLY A 91 12.13 21.46 10.03
N ASN A 92 12.16 22.72 9.61
CA ASN A 92 11.22 23.22 8.59
C ASN A 92 11.35 22.48 7.25
N ASP A 93 12.55 22.11 6.84
CA ASP A 93 12.79 21.47 5.55
C ASP A 93 12.29 20.01 5.54
N GLU A 94 12.56 19.25 6.58
CA GLU A 94 12.10 17.88 6.78
C GLU A 94 10.57 17.83 6.90
N ALA A 95 9.99 18.72 7.71
CA ALA A 95 8.55 18.85 7.85
C ALA A 95 7.86 19.17 6.51
N ASN A 96 8.46 20.09 5.71
CA ASN A 96 7.96 20.44 4.39
C ASN A 96 8.05 19.26 3.40
N ASP A 97 9.13 18.47 3.41
CA ASP A 97 9.27 17.29 2.57
C ASP A 97 8.24 16.22 2.92
N LEU A 98 8.13 15.85 4.19
CA LEU A 98 7.17 14.88 4.70
C LEU A 98 5.72 15.29 4.35
N ALA A 99 5.38 16.57 4.54
CA ALA A 99 4.05 17.09 4.19
C ALA A 99 3.78 17.00 2.68
N LYS A 100 4.73 17.38 1.83
CA LYS A 100 4.59 17.31 0.37
C LYS A 100 4.42 15.88 -0.12
N ARG A 101 5.23 14.95 0.40
CA ARG A 101 5.14 13.53 0.06
C ARG A 101 3.79 12.93 0.50
N THR A 102 3.33 13.27 1.69
CA THR A 102 2.02 12.86 2.20
C THR A 102 0.88 13.34 1.29
N LEU A 103 0.84 14.63 0.99
CA LEU A 103 -0.19 15.22 0.12
C LEU A 103 -0.15 14.65 -1.31
N LYS A 104 1.05 14.41 -1.85
CA LYS A 104 1.21 13.75 -3.15
C LYS A 104 0.68 12.32 -3.12
N ASN A 105 1.01 11.54 -2.11
CA ASN A 105 0.53 10.17 -1.95
C ASN A 105 -1.01 10.11 -1.87
N ASP A 106 -1.64 11.01 -1.10
CA ASP A 106 -3.10 11.12 -1.00
C ASP A 106 -3.75 11.50 -2.35
N LEU A 107 -3.13 12.40 -3.10
CA LEU A 107 -3.60 12.77 -4.43
C LEU A 107 -3.52 11.60 -5.42
N GLU A 108 -2.43 10.85 -5.43
CA GLU A 108 -2.28 9.67 -6.31
C GLU A 108 -3.27 8.57 -5.93
N LEU A 109 -3.54 8.35 -4.65
CA LEU A 109 -4.58 7.42 -4.20
C LEU A 109 -5.98 7.86 -4.69
N SER A 110 -6.30 9.14 -4.63
CA SER A 110 -7.56 9.67 -5.14
C SER A 110 -7.69 9.48 -6.66
N LYS A 111 -6.61 9.68 -7.42
CA LYS A 111 -6.57 9.41 -8.87
C LYS A 111 -6.77 7.93 -9.17
N LEU A 112 -6.11 7.05 -8.41
CA LEU A 112 -6.24 5.60 -8.53
C LEU A 112 -7.71 5.18 -8.33
N HIS A 113 -8.34 5.63 -7.24
CA HIS A 113 -9.76 5.37 -6.97
C HIS A 113 -10.66 5.82 -8.13
N SER A 114 -10.46 7.04 -8.63
CA SER A 114 -11.24 7.57 -9.75
C SER A 114 -11.07 6.76 -11.04
N ALA A 115 -9.85 6.33 -11.35
CA ALA A 115 -9.55 5.52 -12.52
C ALA A 115 -10.17 4.12 -12.42
N TYR A 116 -10.03 3.47 -11.26
CA TYR A 116 -10.54 2.11 -11.06
C TYR A 116 -12.05 2.05 -10.85
N TYR A 117 -12.66 3.06 -10.25
CA TYR A 117 -14.12 3.18 -10.25
C TYR A 117 -14.71 3.05 -11.65
N LYS A 118 -14.11 3.72 -12.65
CA LYS A 118 -14.57 3.64 -14.05
C LYS A 118 -14.41 2.22 -14.62
N LYS A 119 -13.30 1.54 -14.32
CA LYS A 119 -13.04 0.15 -14.75
C LYS A 119 -14.05 -0.82 -14.11
N PHE A 120 -14.24 -0.74 -12.78
CA PHE A 120 -15.23 -1.56 -12.07
C PHE A 120 -16.63 -1.31 -12.57
N LYS A 121 -17.05 -0.04 -12.70
CA LYS A 121 -18.36 0.33 -13.22
C LYS A 121 -18.64 -0.26 -14.62
N LYS A 122 -17.62 -0.32 -15.47
CA LYS A 122 -17.75 -0.91 -16.82
C LYS A 122 -17.89 -2.43 -16.78
N ALA A 123 -17.22 -3.08 -15.84
CA ALA A 123 -17.18 -4.54 -15.74
C ALA A 123 -18.34 -5.12 -14.91
N THR A 124 -18.96 -4.33 -14.04
CA THR A 124 -20.05 -4.72 -13.16
C THR A 124 -21.25 -3.76 -13.35
N SER A 125 -21.49 -2.92 -12.35
CA SER A 125 -22.50 -1.86 -12.38
C SER A 125 -21.98 -0.62 -11.62
N ALA A 126 -22.70 0.50 -11.72
CA ALA A 126 -22.39 1.69 -10.92
C ALA A 126 -22.57 1.42 -9.41
N LEU A 127 -23.57 0.60 -9.07
CA LEU A 127 -23.86 0.21 -7.68
C LEU A 127 -22.73 -0.66 -7.11
N ASP A 128 -22.30 -1.70 -7.82
CA ASP A 128 -21.23 -2.60 -7.37
C ASP A 128 -19.90 -1.86 -7.29
N ALA A 129 -19.59 -1.01 -8.28
CA ALA A 129 -18.38 -0.19 -8.23
C ALA A 129 -18.37 0.78 -7.03
N ALA A 130 -19.50 1.42 -6.74
CA ALA A 130 -19.63 2.31 -5.58
C ALA A 130 -19.52 1.53 -4.27
N LYS A 131 -20.16 0.36 -4.18
CA LYS A 131 -20.09 -0.55 -3.02
C LYS A 131 -18.65 -0.98 -2.76
N PHE A 132 -17.92 -1.41 -3.80
CA PHE A 132 -16.50 -1.75 -3.67
C PHE A 132 -15.67 -0.56 -3.15
N MET A 133 -15.81 0.64 -3.73
CA MET A 133 -15.08 1.82 -3.26
C MET A 133 -15.39 2.15 -1.80
N GLN A 134 -16.63 1.97 -1.37
CA GLN A 134 -17.02 2.18 0.02
C GLN A 134 -16.35 1.18 0.97
N ILE A 135 -16.35 -0.09 0.62
CA ILE A 135 -15.71 -1.17 1.41
C ILE A 135 -14.21 -0.95 1.49
N ASP A 136 -13.57 -0.71 0.35
CA ASP A 136 -12.13 -0.46 0.27
C ASP A 136 -11.71 0.75 1.12
N THR A 137 -12.43 1.85 0.98
CA THR A 137 -12.20 3.06 1.78
C THR A 137 -12.39 2.80 3.27
N TYR A 138 -13.40 2.03 3.67
CA TYR A 138 -13.64 1.68 5.06
C TYR A 138 -12.47 0.88 5.66
N ILE A 139 -12.01 -0.16 4.95
CA ILE A 139 -10.87 -0.98 5.39
C ILE A 139 -9.63 -0.10 5.59
N HIS A 140 -9.29 0.72 4.58
CA HIS A 140 -8.08 1.53 4.64
C HIS A 140 -8.15 2.67 5.64
N ASN A 141 -9.30 3.29 5.85
CA ASN A 141 -9.47 4.30 6.89
C ASN A 141 -9.33 3.69 8.29
N THR A 142 -9.82 2.48 8.51
CA THR A 142 -9.64 1.76 9.79
C THR A 142 -8.16 1.55 10.08
N ILE A 143 -7.40 1.04 9.11
CA ILE A 143 -5.95 0.83 9.25
C ILE A 143 -5.21 2.17 9.43
N ARG A 144 -5.54 3.17 8.61
CA ARG A 144 -4.92 4.49 8.70
C ARG A 144 -5.15 5.15 10.06
N ASN A 145 -6.36 5.05 10.60
CA ASN A 145 -6.68 5.59 11.92
C ASN A 145 -5.91 4.86 13.03
N ALA A 146 -5.83 3.53 12.98
CA ALA A 146 -5.05 2.75 13.93
C ALA A 146 -3.57 3.19 13.94
N MET A 147 -2.97 3.35 12.76
CA MET A 147 -1.59 3.81 12.64
C MET A 147 -1.41 5.25 13.16
N GLN A 148 -2.32 6.16 12.82
CA GLN A 148 -2.21 7.57 13.24
C GLN A 148 -2.34 7.76 14.75
N GLN A 149 -3.07 6.90 15.44
CA GLN A 149 -3.20 6.95 16.90
C GLN A 149 -1.90 6.63 17.64
N GLU A 150 -0.99 5.90 17.00
CA GLU A 150 0.31 5.52 17.55
C GLU A 150 1.43 6.54 17.22
N LEU A 151 1.16 7.50 16.33
CA LEU A 151 2.15 8.49 15.91
C LEU A 151 2.10 9.74 16.79
N PRO A 152 3.26 10.24 17.28
CA PRO A 152 3.32 11.53 17.96
C PRO A 152 3.03 12.67 16.97
N PHE A 153 2.62 13.82 17.48
CA PHE A 153 2.59 15.04 16.66
C PHE A 153 3.97 15.69 16.61
N ILE A 154 4.27 16.44 15.55
CA ILE A 154 5.47 17.24 15.46
C ILE A 154 5.50 18.23 16.63
N ASP A 155 6.66 18.41 17.27
CA ASP A 155 6.89 19.31 18.41
C ASP A 155 6.17 18.93 19.74
N GLN A 156 5.91 17.64 19.96
CA GLN A 156 5.42 17.17 21.28
C GLN A 156 6.46 16.47 22.13
#